data_e18123bb04ac3a0aae6a8cf1b990cc11
#
_entry.id   e18123bb04ac3a0aae6a8cf1b990cc11
#
_cell.length_a   1.000
_cell.length_b   1.000
_cell.length_c   1.000
_cell.angle_alpha   90.00
_cell.angle_beta   90.00
_cell.angle_gamma   90.00
#
_symmetry.space_group_name_H-M   'P 1'
#
loop_
_entity.id
_entity.type
_entity.pdbx_description
1 polymer ?
#
loop_
_entity_poly.entity_id
_entity_poly.type
_entity_poly.pdbx_seq_one_letter_code
_entity_poly.pdbx_strand_id
1 'polypeptide(L)'
;MAWDLDRNTFFMFNIARSSYVPFTRHLETNFFGQFKQGNIRKDIPLYLLHTRLSLKAEQGSGKRYYVLDPSIATDTYPKGVLPKNIVMDLAPSAKAAKTMNQRDLIQDAPKVNKDAETAKETGFSADGEDSDVPF
;
A
#
# COMPACT_ATOMS: atom_id res chain seq x y z
N MET A 1 -0.93 6.09 3.01
CA MET A 1 -0.99 6.35 4.46
C MET A 1 -2.34 5.88 4.99
N ALA A 2 -2.37 5.19 6.10
CA ALA A 2 -3.57 4.67 6.73
C ALA A 2 -3.53 4.87 8.25
N TRP A 3 -4.69 4.79 8.89
CA TRP A 3 -4.83 4.82 10.33
C TRP A 3 -5.18 3.43 10.83
N ASP A 4 -4.39 2.90 11.75
CA ASP A 4 -4.66 1.65 12.44
C ASP A 4 -5.58 1.95 13.62
N LEU A 5 -6.83 1.50 13.54
CA LEU A 5 -7.83 1.73 14.58
C LEU A 5 -7.54 0.99 15.88
N ASP A 6 -6.90 -0.18 15.80
CA ASP A 6 -6.58 -1.00 16.97
C ASP A 6 -5.42 -0.41 17.76
N ARG A 7 -4.44 0.13 17.05
CA ARG A 7 -3.23 0.72 17.66
C ARG A 7 -3.31 2.23 17.84
N ASN A 8 -4.34 2.86 17.29
CA ASN A 8 -4.55 4.31 17.30
C ASN A 8 -3.34 5.09 16.78
N THR A 9 -2.79 4.66 15.66
CA THR A 9 -1.59 5.24 15.07
C THR A 9 -1.64 5.29 13.55
N PHE A 10 -0.93 6.23 12.96
CA PHE A 10 -0.70 6.26 11.52
C PHE A 10 0.38 5.29 11.11
N PHE A 11 0.20 4.71 9.95
CA PHE A 11 1.25 3.94 9.30
C PHE A 11 1.28 4.20 7.78
N MET A 12 2.45 4.01 7.20
CA MET A 12 2.60 3.95 5.76
C MET A 12 2.86 2.52 5.34
N PHE A 13 2.27 2.13 4.22
CA PHE A 13 2.56 0.87 3.60
C PHE A 13 2.71 1.05 2.09
N ASN A 14 3.62 0.28 1.52
CA ASN A 14 3.81 0.22 0.09
C ASN A 14 3.05 -0.96 -0.47
N ILE A 15 2.27 -0.71 -1.51
CA ILE A 15 1.50 -1.76 -2.17
C ILE A 15 2.40 -2.41 -3.21
N ALA A 16 2.69 -3.68 -3.03
CA ALA A 16 3.43 -4.48 -4.02
C ALA A 16 2.66 -4.53 -5.34
N ARG A 17 3.39 -4.66 -6.45
CA ARG A 17 2.82 -4.65 -7.80
C ARG A 17 1.66 -5.64 -7.99
N SER A 18 1.78 -6.84 -7.43
CA SER A 18 0.73 -7.88 -7.44
C SER A 18 -0.52 -7.48 -6.66
N SER A 19 -0.39 -6.63 -5.64
CA SER A 19 -1.49 -6.15 -4.80
C SER A 19 -2.13 -4.85 -5.32
N TYR A 20 -1.54 -4.22 -6.32
CA TYR A 20 -2.02 -2.93 -6.85
C TYR A 20 -3.43 -3.04 -7.44
N VAL A 21 -3.66 -4.03 -8.28
CA VAL A 21 -4.97 -4.22 -8.95
C VAL A 21 -6.09 -4.51 -7.96
N PRO A 22 -5.96 -5.47 -7.01
CA PRO A 22 -6.98 -5.70 -5.99
C PRO A 22 -7.28 -4.45 -5.15
N PHE A 23 -6.24 -3.71 -4.77
CA PHE A 23 -6.40 -2.50 -3.97
C PHE A 23 -7.10 -1.37 -4.74
N THR A 24 -6.71 -1.12 -5.98
CA THR A 24 -7.35 -0.12 -6.85
C THR A 24 -8.82 -0.46 -7.08
N ARG A 25 -9.13 -1.72 -7.37
CA ARG A 25 -10.51 -2.19 -7.53
C ARG A 25 -11.34 -1.97 -6.25
N HIS A 26 -10.76 -2.22 -5.09
CA HIS A 26 -11.41 -1.95 -3.81
C HIS A 26 -11.77 -0.46 -3.65
N LEU A 27 -10.85 0.45 -4.01
CA LEU A 27 -11.09 1.88 -3.96
C LEU A 27 -12.18 2.32 -4.95
N GLU A 28 -12.14 1.83 -6.17
CA GLU A 28 -13.14 2.14 -7.21
C GLU A 28 -14.53 1.64 -6.82
N THR A 29 -14.61 0.44 -6.24
CA THR A 29 -15.89 -0.18 -5.88
C THR A 29 -16.53 0.46 -4.66
N ASN A 30 -15.75 0.89 -3.68
CA ASN A 30 -16.29 1.28 -2.37
C ASN A 30 -16.19 2.79 -2.09
N PHE A 31 -15.32 3.51 -2.78
CA PHE A 31 -15.04 4.91 -2.45
C PHE A 31 -15.29 5.85 -3.63
N PHE A 32 -14.72 5.58 -4.78
CA PHE A 32 -14.73 6.52 -5.89
C PHE A 32 -16.09 6.56 -6.59
N GLY A 33 -16.69 7.76 -6.63
CA GLY A 33 -17.98 7.97 -7.28
C GLY A 33 -19.16 7.23 -6.65
N GLN A 34 -19.02 6.73 -5.44
CA GLN A 34 -20.05 5.91 -4.78
C GLN A 34 -21.14 6.74 -4.11
N PHE A 35 -20.86 8.00 -3.79
CA PHE A 35 -21.88 8.90 -3.22
C PHE A 35 -22.61 9.66 -4.31
N LYS A 36 -23.93 9.46 -4.40
CA LYS A 36 -24.80 10.16 -5.36
C LYS A 36 -25.56 11.28 -4.67
N GLN A 37 -25.43 12.49 -5.18
CA GLN A 37 -26.22 13.64 -4.78
C GLN A 37 -26.85 14.26 -6.04
N GLY A 38 -28.11 13.91 -6.34
CA GLY A 38 -28.73 14.26 -7.62
C GLY A 38 -27.98 13.62 -8.80
N ASN A 39 -27.55 14.42 -9.74
CA ASN A 39 -26.77 14.00 -10.92
C ASN A 39 -25.25 13.99 -10.69
N ILE A 40 -24.80 14.41 -9.50
CA ILE A 40 -23.37 14.51 -9.18
C ILE A 40 -22.94 13.24 -8.45
N ARG A 41 -21.84 12.63 -8.92
CA ARG A 41 -21.16 11.57 -8.19
C ARG A 41 -19.96 12.15 -7.45
N LYS A 42 -19.83 11.82 -6.19
CA LYS A 42 -18.71 12.22 -5.33
C LYS A 42 -18.03 11.00 -4.74
N ASP A 43 -16.78 11.17 -4.40
CA ASP A 43 -16.02 10.13 -3.71
C ASP A 43 -16.41 10.10 -2.23
N ILE A 44 -16.47 8.89 -1.69
CA ILE A 44 -16.55 8.70 -0.24
C ILE A 44 -15.16 8.93 0.33
N PRO A 45 -14.97 9.78 1.34
CA PRO A 45 -13.68 9.95 2.00
C PRO A 45 -13.16 8.61 2.56
N LEU A 46 -11.89 8.32 2.34
CA LEU A 46 -11.27 7.04 2.73
C LEU A 46 -11.36 6.76 4.22
N TYR A 47 -11.44 7.80 5.05
CA TYR A 47 -11.56 7.69 6.51
C TYR A 47 -12.99 7.43 7.02
N LEU A 48 -13.98 7.36 6.14
CA LEU A 48 -15.36 7.05 6.54
C LEU A 48 -15.65 5.56 6.65
N LEU A 49 -14.91 4.73 5.95
CA LEU A 49 -15.14 3.30 5.93
C LEU A 49 -13.98 2.54 6.59
N HIS A 50 -14.35 1.56 7.42
CA HIS A 50 -13.39 0.64 8.01
C HIS A 50 -12.98 -0.40 6.99
N THR A 51 -11.75 -0.30 6.51
CA THR A 51 -11.16 -1.26 5.58
C THR A 51 -10.30 -2.27 6.34
N ARG A 52 -10.58 -3.55 6.13
CA ARG A 52 -9.74 -4.65 6.59
C ARG A 52 -8.73 -4.99 5.51
N LEU A 53 -7.47 -5.08 5.88
CA LEU A 53 -6.39 -5.53 5.00
C LEU A 53 -6.03 -6.96 5.38
N SER A 54 -6.26 -7.90 4.48
CA SER A 54 -5.88 -9.31 4.61
C SER A 54 -4.92 -9.71 3.49
N LEU A 55 -4.30 -10.87 3.63
CA LEU A 55 -3.45 -11.43 2.60
C LEU A 55 -4.12 -12.70 2.04
N LYS A 56 -4.21 -12.77 0.73
CA LYS A 56 -4.68 -13.95 0.00
C LYS A 56 -3.51 -14.63 -0.69
N ALA A 57 -3.39 -15.94 -0.52
CA ALA A 57 -2.40 -16.72 -1.25
C ALA A 57 -2.87 -16.94 -2.69
N GLU A 58 -2.00 -16.64 -3.64
CA GLU A 58 -2.19 -16.92 -5.06
C GLU A 58 -1.03 -17.76 -5.61
N GLN A 59 -1.26 -18.44 -6.69
CA GLN A 59 -0.26 -19.25 -7.37
C GLN A 59 -0.14 -18.79 -8.81
N GLY A 60 1.09 -18.54 -9.24
CA GLY A 60 1.38 -18.16 -10.62
C GLY A 60 2.80 -18.58 -11.01
N SER A 61 2.98 -19.08 -12.23
CA SER A 61 4.28 -19.51 -12.76
C SER A 61 4.99 -20.54 -11.85
N GLY A 62 4.23 -21.44 -11.22
CA GLY A 62 4.77 -22.47 -10.32
C GLY A 62 5.20 -21.97 -8.93
N LYS A 63 5.02 -20.69 -8.63
CA LYS A 63 5.36 -20.08 -7.34
C LYS A 63 4.12 -19.62 -6.60
N ARG A 64 4.12 -19.82 -5.28
CA ARG A 64 3.10 -19.27 -4.39
C ARG A 64 3.53 -17.88 -3.92
N TYR A 65 2.61 -16.94 -3.98
CA TYR A 65 2.83 -15.57 -3.49
C TYR A 65 1.57 -15.07 -2.79
N TYR A 66 1.70 -13.96 -2.06
CA TYR A 66 0.59 -13.35 -1.35
C TYR A 66 0.25 -12.00 -1.97
N VAL A 67 -1.04 -11.73 -2.11
CA VAL A 67 -1.57 -10.45 -2.56
C VAL A 67 -2.42 -9.84 -1.46
N LEU A 68 -2.46 -8.52 -1.41
CA LEU A 68 -3.33 -7.80 -0.52
C LEU A 68 -4.78 -7.97 -0.98
N ASP A 69 -5.65 -8.37 -0.06
CA ASP A 69 -7.08 -8.56 -0.29
C ASP A 69 -7.87 -7.61 0.65
N PRO A 70 -8.08 -6.36 0.21
CA PRO A 70 -8.80 -5.38 1.00
C PRO A 70 -10.31 -5.62 0.93
N SER A 71 -11.00 -5.44 2.05
CA SER A 71 -12.45 -5.57 2.16
C SER A 71 -13.01 -4.54 3.14
N ILE A 72 -14.30 -4.23 3.02
CA ILE A 72 -14.97 -3.41 4.04
C ILE A 72 -15.28 -4.29 5.25
N ALA A 73 -14.81 -3.88 6.42
CA ALA A 73 -15.07 -4.58 7.67
C ALA A 73 -16.47 -4.17 8.21
N THR A 74 -17.42 -5.09 8.11
CA THR A 74 -18.82 -4.86 8.52
C THR A 74 -19.17 -5.50 9.86
N ASP A 75 -18.24 -6.22 10.45
CA ASP A 75 -18.40 -6.94 11.72
C ASP A 75 -18.30 -6.02 12.95
N THR A 76 -17.47 -4.99 12.89
CA THR A 76 -17.28 -4.03 13.98
C THR A 76 -18.28 -2.85 13.89
N TYR A 77 -18.48 -2.34 12.68
CA TYR A 77 -19.36 -1.20 12.44
C TYR A 77 -20.39 -1.54 11.36
N PRO A 78 -21.69 -1.19 11.54
CA PRO A 78 -22.73 -1.45 10.54
C PRO A 78 -22.34 -0.88 9.18
N LYS A 79 -22.40 -1.71 8.14
CA LYS A 79 -21.96 -1.36 6.76
C LYS A 79 -20.52 -0.88 6.65
N GLY A 80 -19.70 -1.12 7.66
CA GLY A 80 -18.32 -0.64 7.73
C GLY A 80 -18.19 0.87 7.94
N VAL A 81 -19.26 1.60 8.22
CA VAL A 81 -19.22 3.05 8.41
C VAL A 81 -18.76 3.37 9.82
N LEU A 82 -17.68 4.15 9.92
CA LEU A 82 -17.16 4.58 11.21
C LEU A 82 -18.12 5.54 11.92
N PRO A 83 -18.29 5.41 13.25
CA PRO A 83 -19.09 6.33 14.06
C PRO A 83 -18.57 7.77 13.95
N LYS A 84 -19.49 8.73 14.06
CA LYS A 84 -19.19 10.15 13.91
C LYS A 84 -18.07 10.65 14.85
N ASN A 85 -18.05 10.18 16.08
CA ASN A 85 -17.00 10.52 17.05
C ASN A 85 -15.61 10.10 16.57
N ILE A 86 -15.46 8.87 16.07
CA ILE A 86 -14.19 8.38 15.53
C ILE A 86 -13.79 9.20 14.29
N VAL A 87 -14.73 9.47 13.39
CA VAL A 87 -14.47 10.28 12.19
C VAL A 87 -14.02 11.70 12.57
N MET A 88 -14.64 12.30 13.57
CA MET A 88 -14.26 13.65 14.04
C MET A 88 -12.88 13.67 14.69
N ASP A 89 -12.50 12.61 15.39
CA ASP A 89 -11.16 12.47 15.99
C ASP A 89 -10.07 12.24 14.92
N LEU A 90 -10.42 11.49 13.85
CA LEU A 90 -9.49 11.21 12.76
C LEU A 90 -9.35 12.36 11.75
N ALA A 91 -10.38 13.18 11.56
CA ALA A 91 -10.39 14.20 10.52
C ALA A 91 -9.24 15.23 10.65
N PRO A 92 -8.89 15.77 11.84
CA PRO A 92 -7.75 16.65 12.01
C PRO A 92 -6.42 15.96 11.65
N SER A 93 -6.25 14.71 12.08
CA SER A 93 -5.07 13.90 11.79
C SER A 93 -4.94 13.58 10.31
N ALA A 94 -6.03 13.26 9.64
CA ALA A 94 -6.06 13.04 8.19
C ALA A 94 -5.73 14.32 7.41
N LYS A 95 -6.18 15.49 7.89
CA LYS A 95 -5.84 16.77 7.30
C LYS A 95 -4.35 17.11 7.49
N ALA A 96 -3.81 16.89 8.68
CA ALA A 96 -2.38 17.08 8.97
C ALA A 96 -1.52 16.15 8.11
N ALA A 97 -1.92 14.89 7.94
CA ALA A 97 -1.22 13.92 7.10
C ALA A 97 -1.15 14.31 5.62
N LYS A 98 -2.16 15.02 5.10
CA LYS A 98 -2.13 15.55 3.72
C LYS A 98 -1.13 16.69 3.53
N THR A 99 -0.83 17.44 4.60
CA THR A 99 0.12 18.55 4.56
C THR A 99 1.55 18.11 4.82
N MET A 100 1.75 16.89 5.35
CA MET A 100 3.08 16.32 5.51
C MET A 100 3.71 16.08 4.15
N ASN A 101 4.86 16.70 3.93
CA ASN A 101 5.62 16.50 2.72
C ASN A 101 6.12 15.04 2.70
N GLN A 102 5.97 14.33 1.57
CA GLN A 102 6.47 12.96 1.43
C GLN A 102 7.95 12.81 1.81
N ARG A 103 8.73 13.89 1.66
CA ARG A 103 10.14 13.91 2.06
C ARG A 103 10.35 13.73 3.56
N ASP A 104 9.50 14.30 4.39
CA ASP A 104 9.61 14.21 5.85
C ASP A 104 9.27 12.79 6.34
N LEU A 105 8.38 12.09 5.63
CA LEU A 105 8.01 10.71 5.93
C LEU A 105 9.05 9.68 5.47
N ILE A 106 9.88 10.04 4.48
CA ILE A 106 10.96 9.17 3.96
C ILE A 106 12.22 9.31 4.81
N GLN A 107 12.42 10.42 5.52
CA GLN A 107 13.60 10.61 6.37
C GLN A 107 13.65 9.66 7.57
N ASP A 108 12.50 9.20 8.06
CA ASP A 108 12.40 8.24 9.15
C ASP A 108 12.39 6.76 8.69
N ALA A 109 12.37 6.51 7.40
CA ALA A 109 12.54 5.15 6.88
C ALA A 109 13.98 4.69 7.14
N PRO A 110 14.19 3.47 7.69
CA PRO A 110 15.54 2.94 7.86
C PRO A 110 16.23 2.97 6.50
N LYS A 111 17.37 3.66 6.44
CA LYS A 111 18.21 3.71 5.23
C LYS A 111 18.58 2.27 4.91
N VAL A 112 18.00 1.71 3.86
CA VAL A 112 18.50 0.48 3.29
C VAL A 112 19.92 0.78 2.83
N ASN A 113 20.89 0.15 3.48
CA ASN A 113 22.30 0.29 3.12
C ASN A 113 22.44 -0.09 1.65
N LYS A 114 22.61 0.92 0.79
CA LYS A 114 22.98 0.72 -0.62
C LYS A 114 24.38 0.13 -0.78
N ASP A 115 25.15 0.07 0.31
CA ASP A 115 26.49 -0.48 0.31
C ASP A 115 26.54 -2.01 0.14
N ALA A 116 25.39 -2.68 0.29
CA ALA A 116 25.30 -4.13 0.05
C ALA A 116 25.11 -4.51 -1.44
N GLU A 117 24.70 -3.58 -2.28
CA GLU A 117 24.54 -3.85 -3.72
C GLU A 117 25.79 -3.54 -4.53
N THR A 118 26.64 -2.63 -4.05
CA THR A 118 27.89 -2.28 -4.74
C THR A 118 28.99 -3.35 -4.58
N ALA A 119 28.86 -4.23 -3.60
CA ALA A 119 29.83 -5.31 -3.40
C ALA A 119 29.64 -6.53 -4.33
N LYS A 120 28.57 -6.56 -5.11
CA LYS A 120 28.30 -7.66 -6.05
C LYS A 120 28.65 -7.34 -7.51
N GLU A 121 28.92 -6.10 -7.85
CA GLU A 121 29.25 -5.71 -9.22
C GLU A 121 30.74 -5.59 -9.52
N THR A 122 31.65 -5.71 -8.52
CA THR A 122 33.10 -5.63 -8.74
C THR A 122 33.78 -6.99 -8.83
N GLY A 123 33.03 -8.06 -9.00
CA GLY A 123 33.57 -9.44 -9.05
C GLY A 123 33.58 -10.09 -10.44
N PHE A 124 33.38 -9.34 -11.50
CA PHE A 124 33.50 -9.90 -12.85
C PHE A 124 34.55 -9.12 -13.63
N SER A 125 35.79 -9.35 -13.28
CA SER A 125 36.90 -9.15 -14.23
C SER A 125 36.86 -10.29 -15.22
N ALA A 126 36.36 -10.01 -16.38
CA ALA A 126 36.57 -10.84 -17.54
C ALA A 126 37.98 -10.59 -18.05
N ASP A 127 38.96 -11.27 -17.44
CA ASP A 127 40.16 -11.61 -18.16
C ASP A 127 39.80 -12.85 -19.01
N GLY A 128 39.24 -12.57 -20.14
CA GLY A 128 39.12 -13.50 -21.24
C GLY A 128 40.41 -13.48 -22.01
N GLU A 129 41.43 -14.19 -21.55
CA GLU A 129 42.45 -14.64 -22.45
C GLU A 129 41.88 -15.75 -23.32
N ASP A 130 41.67 -15.37 -24.55
CA ASP A 130 42.06 -16.03 -25.77
C ASP A 130 42.49 -17.48 -25.57
N SER A 131 41.58 -18.36 -25.75
CA SER A 131 41.90 -19.74 -26.07
C SER A 131 41.29 -20.05 -27.42
N ASP A 132 42.17 -20.06 -28.42
CA ASP A 132 41.95 -20.75 -29.67
C ASP A 132 41.13 -22.01 -29.46
N VAL A 133 39.94 -22.00 -29.97
CA VAL A 133 39.16 -23.21 -30.18
C VAL A 133 39.47 -23.66 -31.60
N PRO A 134 40.30 -24.67 -31.80
CA PRO A 134 40.38 -25.34 -33.08
C PRO A 134 39.11 -26.14 -33.25
N PHE A 135 38.54 -25.95 -34.38
CA PHE A 135 37.40 -26.77 -34.83
C PHE A 135 37.68 -28.26 -34.67
#